data_22f6473f76b7da773eba7a22abaa62ed
#
_entry.id   22f6473f76b7da773eba7a22abaa62ed
#
_cell.length_a   1.000
_cell.length_b   1.000
_cell.length_c   1.000
_cell.angle_alpha   90.00
_cell.angle_beta   90.00
_cell.angle_gamma   90.00
#
_symmetry.space_group_name_H-M   'P 1'
#
loop_
_entity.id
_entity.type
_entity.pdbx_description
1 polymer ?
#
loop_
_entity_poly.entity_id
_entity_poly.type
_entity_poly.pdbx_seq_one_letter_code
_entity_poly.pdbx_strand_id
1 'polypeptide(L)'
;MKKEAKKKNKKDLKEHKLTDWLPTTKKEVELRGWDDLDVILFSGDAYVDHPSFGPAVIGRLLEAQGLRVAIVPQPNWRDDLRDFKKLGRPRLFFGVSAGCMDSMVNKYTANKRLRSEDAYTPDGRHDMRPEYPSIVYTQILKKLYPDVPVILGGIEASLRRVTHYDYWQDCVQKSILIDSGADLLIYGMGEKPITELCRRMKALTAAAGQTHGSAPIAAGLPVPHDILQTAYIIRKGDPVCPLQNISTSSEHSKEKPDIILHSHEECLKDKKKQAENFRFIEEESNKYEASRILQDVGNKTVVVNPPYPPMTQGELDMSFDLP
;
A
#
# COMPACT_ATOMS: atom_id res chain seq x y z
N MET A 1 -10.25 4.63 52.39
CA MET A 1 -9.43 5.20 51.30
C MET A 1 -9.33 4.37 50.02
N LYS A 2 -9.39 3.03 49.98
CA LYS A 2 -9.30 2.24 48.76
C LYS A 2 -10.60 2.14 47.89
N LYS A 3 -11.77 2.55 48.42
CA LYS A 3 -13.04 2.51 47.68
C LYS A 3 -13.35 3.79 46.90
N GLU A 4 -12.76 4.93 47.24
CA GLU A 4 -12.97 6.19 46.51
C GLU A 4 -12.07 6.31 45.28
N ALA A 5 -10.87 5.70 45.26
CA ALA A 5 -9.99 5.68 44.13
C ALA A 5 -10.57 4.87 42.93
N LYS A 6 -11.42 3.87 43.21
CA LYS A 6 -12.09 3.08 42.16
C LYS A 6 -13.32 3.78 41.51
N LYS A 7 -13.86 4.82 42.16
CA LYS A 7 -15.00 5.58 41.61
C LYS A 7 -14.60 6.72 40.70
N LYS A 8 -13.37 7.25 40.83
CA LYS A 8 -12.87 8.33 39.96
C LYS A 8 -12.50 7.87 38.55
N ASN A 9 -12.11 6.60 38.34
CA ASN A 9 -11.69 6.09 37.03
C ASN A 9 -12.85 5.64 36.12
N LYS A 10 -14.09 5.76 36.53
CA LYS A 10 -15.26 5.40 35.67
C LYS A 10 -15.95 6.58 35.01
N LYS A 11 -15.54 7.83 35.31
CA LYS A 11 -16.23 9.05 34.83
C LYS A 11 -15.66 9.70 33.59
N ASP A 12 -14.51 9.25 33.09
CA ASP A 12 -13.82 9.87 31.94
C ASP A 12 -13.59 8.92 30.74
N LEU A 13 -14.22 7.76 30.71
CA LEU A 13 -14.28 6.98 29.47
C LEU A 13 -15.31 7.66 28.56
N LYS A 14 -14.81 8.46 27.60
CA LYS A 14 -15.62 8.93 26.46
C LYS A 14 -16.38 7.72 25.91
N GLU A 15 -17.71 7.76 25.86
CA GLU A 15 -18.48 6.76 25.14
C GLU A 15 -18.17 6.92 23.65
N HIS A 16 -17.40 5.99 23.10
CA HIS A 16 -17.09 5.97 21.70
C HIS A 16 -18.29 5.41 20.90
N LYS A 17 -18.62 6.06 19.79
CA LYS A 17 -19.61 5.59 18.83
C LYS A 17 -18.91 4.69 17.80
N LEU A 18 -19.64 3.75 17.21
CA LEU A 18 -19.10 2.94 16.10
C LEU A 18 -18.56 3.78 14.94
N THR A 19 -19.14 4.97 14.74
CA THR A 19 -18.72 5.92 13.71
C THR A 19 -17.41 6.66 14.03
N ASP A 20 -16.83 6.47 15.22
CA ASP A 20 -15.52 7.04 15.57
C ASP A 20 -14.38 6.24 14.92
N TRP A 21 -14.63 4.99 14.49
CA TRP A 21 -13.66 4.15 13.80
C TRP A 21 -13.96 4.03 12.30
N LEU A 22 -12.93 3.74 11.50
CA LEU A 22 -13.12 3.45 10.09
C LEU A 22 -14.00 2.20 9.92
N PRO A 23 -15.00 2.22 9.02
CA PRO A 23 -15.94 1.12 8.86
C PRO A 23 -15.26 -0.12 8.26
N THR A 24 -15.64 -1.28 8.76
CA THR A 24 -15.19 -2.60 8.29
C THR A 24 -16.32 -3.45 7.73
N THR A 25 -17.57 -3.02 7.94
CA THR A 25 -18.77 -3.69 7.50
C THR A 25 -19.69 -2.74 6.74
N LYS A 26 -20.57 -3.30 5.91
CA LYS A 26 -21.59 -2.53 5.17
C LYS A 26 -22.49 -1.75 6.13
N LYS A 27 -22.87 -2.36 7.25
CA LYS A 27 -23.70 -1.70 8.28
C LYS A 27 -23.04 -0.44 8.86
N GLU A 28 -21.74 -0.49 9.10
CA GLU A 28 -20.98 0.67 9.60
C GLU A 28 -20.84 1.78 8.55
N VAL A 29 -20.74 1.41 7.26
CA VAL A 29 -20.81 2.36 6.13
C VAL A 29 -22.16 3.06 6.09
N GLU A 30 -23.26 2.30 6.20
CA GLU A 30 -24.63 2.81 6.23
C GLU A 30 -24.88 3.71 7.46
N LEU A 31 -24.34 3.37 8.64
CA LEU A 31 -24.42 4.21 9.85
C LEU A 31 -23.75 5.59 9.69
N ARG A 32 -22.77 5.71 8.78
CA ARG A 32 -22.15 6.99 8.41
C ARG A 32 -22.95 7.76 7.35
N GLY A 33 -24.05 7.20 6.86
CA GLY A 33 -24.85 7.78 5.78
C GLY A 33 -24.12 7.75 4.42
N TRP A 34 -23.25 6.76 4.21
CA TRP A 34 -22.50 6.62 2.95
C TRP A 34 -23.16 5.57 2.06
N ASP A 35 -23.44 5.94 0.82
CA ASP A 35 -23.99 5.05 -0.21
C ASP A 35 -22.90 4.39 -1.03
N ASP A 36 -21.72 5.05 -1.13
CA ASP A 36 -20.54 4.62 -1.86
C ASP A 36 -19.26 4.85 -1.04
N LEU A 37 -18.19 4.18 -1.45
CA LEU A 37 -16.84 4.31 -0.88
C LEU A 37 -15.88 4.82 -1.95
N ASP A 38 -14.98 5.72 -1.56
CA ASP A 38 -13.91 6.18 -2.45
C ASP A 38 -12.74 5.19 -2.50
N VAL A 39 -12.36 4.68 -1.33
CA VAL A 39 -11.24 3.75 -1.17
C VAL A 39 -11.62 2.61 -0.22
N ILE A 40 -11.22 1.40 -0.59
CA ILE A 40 -11.31 0.22 0.30
C ILE A 40 -9.91 -0.33 0.50
N LEU A 41 -9.48 -0.40 1.76
CA LEU A 41 -8.17 -0.91 2.16
C LEU A 41 -8.27 -2.37 2.60
N PHE A 42 -7.50 -3.25 1.97
CA PHE A 42 -7.35 -4.65 2.34
C PHE A 42 -6.07 -4.85 3.14
N SER A 43 -6.17 -5.44 4.32
CA SER A 43 -5.03 -5.66 5.22
C SER A 43 -4.89 -7.14 5.58
N GLY A 44 -3.65 -7.63 5.61
CA GLY A 44 -3.35 -8.94 6.19
C GLY A 44 -3.45 -8.97 7.72
N ASP A 45 -3.43 -7.82 8.39
CA ASP A 45 -3.61 -7.69 9.84
C ASP A 45 -5.08 -7.47 10.22
N ALA A 46 -5.41 -7.79 11.46
CA ALA A 46 -6.63 -7.30 12.11
C ALA A 46 -6.62 -5.76 12.15
N TYR A 47 -7.81 -5.16 12.15
CA TYR A 47 -7.92 -3.71 12.29
C TYR A 47 -7.72 -3.29 13.74
N VAL A 48 -6.72 -2.47 13.94
CA VAL A 48 -6.45 -1.74 15.17
C VAL A 48 -6.25 -0.28 14.79
N ASP A 49 -7.08 0.61 15.33
CA ASP A 49 -6.98 2.04 15.06
C ASP A 49 -5.90 2.66 15.94
N HIS A 50 -4.66 2.54 15.46
CA HIS A 50 -3.48 3.01 16.18
C HIS A 50 -2.40 3.43 15.17
N PRO A 51 -1.62 4.49 15.44
CA PRO A 51 -0.58 5.01 14.54
C PRO A 51 0.51 3.99 14.14
N SER A 52 0.69 2.92 14.90
CA SER A 52 1.63 1.83 14.54
C SER A 52 1.11 0.89 13.45
N PHE A 53 -0.16 1.01 13.04
CA PHE A 53 -0.77 0.15 12.03
C PHE A 53 -0.97 0.91 10.73
N GLY A 54 -0.22 0.53 9.69
CA GLY A 54 -0.24 1.20 8.39
C GLY A 54 -1.65 1.41 7.80
N PRO A 55 -2.53 0.41 7.76
CA PRO A 55 -3.89 0.59 7.25
C PRO A 55 -4.72 1.61 8.04
N ALA A 56 -4.52 1.72 9.35
CA ALA A 56 -5.19 2.74 10.18
C ALA A 56 -4.68 4.14 9.82
N VAL A 57 -3.35 4.34 9.81
CA VAL A 57 -2.74 5.63 9.44
C VAL A 57 -3.19 6.07 8.05
N ILE A 58 -3.05 5.20 7.06
CA ILE A 58 -3.46 5.51 5.67
C ILE A 58 -4.96 5.78 5.60
N GLY A 59 -5.78 4.97 6.26
CA GLY A 59 -7.22 5.18 6.28
C GLY A 59 -7.63 6.52 6.89
N ARG A 60 -7.01 6.90 8.01
CA ARG A 60 -7.24 8.20 8.66
C ARG A 60 -6.75 9.38 7.83
N LEU A 61 -5.59 9.27 7.20
CA LEU A 61 -5.10 10.28 6.25
C LEU A 61 -6.06 10.52 5.09
N LEU A 62 -6.61 9.45 4.53
CA LEU A 62 -7.56 9.53 3.43
C LEU A 62 -8.92 10.11 3.90
N GLU A 63 -9.39 9.70 5.08
CA GLU A 63 -10.61 10.26 5.70
C GLU A 63 -10.46 11.76 5.96
N ALA A 64 -9.29 12.20 6.48
CA ALA A 64 -8.99 13.62 6.71
C ALA A 64 -8.99 14.45 5.40
N GLN A 65 -8.77 13.82 4.26
CA GLN A 65 -8.92 14.46 2.94
C GLN A 65 -10.36 14.48 2.41
N GLY A 66 -11.32 14.05 3.23
CA GLY A 66 -12.75 14.01 2.88
C GLY A 66 -13.12 12.82 1.99
N LEU A 67 -12.33 11.74 1.99
CA LEU A 67 -12.66 10.50 1.29
C LEU A 67 -13.47 9.56 2.20
N ARG A 68 -14.36 8.79 1.60
CA ARG A 68 -15.11 7.73 2.26
C ARG A 68 -14.29 6.44 2.19
N VAL A 69 -13.72 6.06 3.32
CA VAL A 69 -12.75 4.96 3.42
C VAL A 69 -13.29 3.84 4.29
N ALA A 70 -13.08 2.60 3.86
CA ALA A 70 -13.36 1.42 4.66
C ALA A 70 -12.17 0.47 4.66
N ILE A 71 -12.06 -0.37 5.69
CA ILE A 71 -11.01 -1.37 5.83
C ILE A 71 -11.64 -2.76 5.79
N VAL A 72 -11.02 -3.67 5.04
CA VAL A 72 -11.30 -5.11 5.08
C VAL A 72 -10.08 -5.80 5.72
N PRO A 73 -10.12 -6.02 7.05
CA PRO A 73 -9.05 -6.71 7.75
C PRO A 73 -9.15 -8.21 7.53
N GLN A 74 -8.02 -8.85 7.30
CA GLN A 74 -7.87 -10.31 7.20
C GLN A 74 -8.99 -11.00 6.39
N PRO A 75 -9.20 -10.62 5.10
CA PRO A 75 -10.26 -11.21 4.30
C PRO A 75 -10.04 -12.71 4.11
N ASN A 76 -11.10 -13.50 4.20
CA ASN A 76 -11.02 -14.93 3.90
C ASN A 76 -10.88 -15.14 2.38
N TRP A 77 -9.74 -15.71 1.97
CA TRP A 77 -9.43 -16.00 0.55
C TRP A 77 -9.74 -17.44 0.13
N ARG A 78 -10.18 -18.27 1.09
CA ARG A 78 -10.39 -19.72 0.90
C ARG A 78 -11.84 -20.09 0.61
N ASP A 79 -12.77 -19.16 0.79
CA ASP A 79 -14.22 -19.39 0.61
C ASP A 79 -14.76 -18.78 -0.70
N ASP A 80 -16.04 -18.42 -0.71
CA ASP A 80 -16.76 -17.78 -1.80
C ASP A 80 -16.34 -16.31 -2.07
N LEU A 81 -15.25 -15.85 -1.45
CA LEU A 81 -14.72 -14.48 -1.53
C LEU A 81 -15.70 -13.41 -1.02
N ARG A 82 -16.49 -13.76 -0.03
CA ARG A 82 -17.53 -12.88 0.55
C ARG A 82 -16.91 -11.61 1.09
N ASP A 83 -15.76 -11.70 1.78
CA ASP A 83 -15.08 -10.53 2.34
C ASP A 83 -14.59 -9.55 1.28
N PHE A 84 -14.19 -10.05 0.11
CA PHE A 84 -13.77 -9.22 -1.02
C PHE A 84 -14.94 -8.53 -1.73
N LYS A 85 -16.17 -9.03 -1.53
CA LYS A 85 -17.39 -8.51 -2.17
C LYS A 85 -18.25 -7.67 -1.25
N LYS A 86 -18.14 -7.83 0.09
CA LYS A 86 -19.07 -7.29 1.09
C LYS A 86 -19.23 -5.77 1.06
N LEU A 87 -18.19 -5.02 0.68
CA LEU A 87 -18.21 -3.55 0.59
C LEU A 87 -18.40 -3.04 -0.85
N GLY A 88 -18.44 -3.94 -1.83
CA GLY A 88 -18.64 -3.59 -3.23
C GLY A 88 -17.41 -2.97 -3.87
N ARG A 89 -17.65 -2.09 -4.84
CA ARG A 89 -16.65 -1.42 -5.66
C ARG A 89 -16.36 -0.02 -5.13
N PRO A 90 -15.08 0.37 -4.91
CA PRO A 90 -14.74 1.74 -4.59
C PRO A 90 -14.78 2.62 -5.84
N ARG A 91 -14.88 3.93 -5.62
CA ARG A 91 -14.89 4.93 -6.70
C ARG A 91 -13.48 5.18 -7.26
N LEU A 92 -12.44 5.13 -6.44
CA LEU A 92 -11.07 5.47 -6.84
C LEU A 92 -10.20 4.22 -7.00
N PHE A 93 -9.94 3.49 -5.91
CA PHE A 93 -9.04 2.34 -5.95
C PHE A 93 -9.22 1.41 -4.75
N PHE A 94 -8.66 0.22 -4.87
CA PHE A 94 -8.36 -0.67 -3.76
C PHE A 94 -6.93 -0.46 -3.28
N GLY A 95 -6.71 -0.28 -1.98
CA GLY A 95 -5.40 -0.33 -1.37
C GLY A 95 -5.15 -1.72 -0.76
N VAL A 96 -3.97 -2.29 -0.95
CA VAL A 96 -3.63 -3.63 -0.43
C VAL A 96 -2.30 -3.59 0.31
N SER A 97 -2.29 -4.17 1.51
CA SER A 97 -1.09 -4.36 2.34
C SER A 97 -1.10 -5.73 2.99
N ALA A 98 0.08 -6.33 3.14
CA ALA A 98 0.25 -7.57 3.92
C ALA A 98 0.06 -7.38 5.42
N GLY A 99 0.10 -6.14 5.91
CA GLY A 99 0.08 -5.75 7.31
C GLY A 99 1.37 -5.08 7.76
N CYS A 100 1.59 -5.01 9.07
CA CYS A 100 2.76 -4.36 9.67
C CYS A 100 4.08 -5.10 9.44
N MET A 101 4.00 -6.40 9.18
CA MET A 101 5.17 -7.24 8.89
C MET A 101 5.08 -7.87 7.51
N ASP A 102 6.25 -8.23 6.98
CA ASP A 102 6.31 -9.16 5.85
C ASP A 102 5.61 -10.47 6.22
N SER A 103 4.74 -10.97 5.34
CA SER A 103 3.89 -12.14 5.63
C SER A 103 4.69 -13.39 5.90
N MET A 104 5.81 -13.57 5.21
CA MET A 104 6.65 -14.75 5.37
C MET A 104 7.44 -14.71 6.69
N VAL A 105 7.91 -13.52 7.08
CA VAL A 105 8.54 -13.30 8.40
C VAL A 105 7.53 -13.48 9.53
N ASN A 106 6.29 -13.05 9.32
CA ASN A 106 5.22 -13.21 10.30
C ASN A 106 4.79 -14.68 10.45
N LYS A 107 4.72 -15.42 9.35
CA LYS A 107 4.22 -16.80 9.30
C LYS A 107 5.28 -17.83 9.70
N TYR A 108 6.54 -17.59 9.38
CA TYR A 108 7.62 -18.55 9.55
C TYR A 108 8.73 -18.03 10.47
N THR A 109 9.40 -18.96 11.14
CA THR A 109 10.68 -18.69 11.82
C THR A 109 11.83 -18.66 10.80
N ALA A 110 13.02 -18.17 11.21
CA ALA A 110 14.21 -18.20 10.37
C ALA A 110 14.59 -19.62 9.88
N ASN A 111 14.20 -20.66 10.60
CA ASN A 111 14.40 -22.06 10.20
C ASN A 111 13.24 -22.61 9.37
N LYS A 112 12.43 -21.75 8.74
CA LYS A 112 11.29 -22.11 7.89
C LYS A 112 10.20 -22.95 8.60
N ARG A 113 10.10 -22.88 9.93
CA ARG A 113 9.03 -23.56 10.69
C ARG A 113 7.86 -22.60 10.86
N LEU A 114 6.65 -23.11 10.70
CA LEU A 114 5.43 -22.35 11.01
C LEU A 114 5.47 -21.87 12.46
N ARG A 115 5.10 -20.59 12.67
CA ARG A 115 4.85 -20.05 14.01
C ARG A 115 3.52 -20.54 14.52
N SER A 116 3.42 -20.78 15.83
CA SER A 116 2.18 -21.19 16.49
C SER A 116 1.20 -20.04 16.71
N GLU A 117 1.69 -18.82 16.70
CA GLU A 117 0.91 -17.61 17.01
C GLU A 117 1.22 -16.50 16.02
N ASP A 118 0.21 -15.66 15.78
CA ASP A 118 0.29 -14.42 14.98
C ASP A 118 -0.19 -13.25 15.84
N ALA A 119 0.72 -12.37 16.28
CA ALA A 119 0.43 -11.21 17.12
C ALA A 119 -0.51 -10.18 16.46
N TYR A 120 -0.68 -10.23 15.15
CA TYR A 120 -1.53 -9.32 14.37
C TYR A 120 -2.90 -9.89 14.03
N THR A 121 -3.24 -11.03 14.64
CA THR A 121 -4.51 -11.71 14.44
C THR A 121 -5.28 -11.81 15.77
N PRO A 122 -6.61 -11.67 15.78
CA PRO A 122 -7.41 -11.87 16.99
C PRO A 122 -7.15 -13.23 17.63
N ASP A 123 -6.99 -13.27 18.94
CA ASP A 123 -6.66 -14.45 19.74
C ASP A 123 -5.30 -15.09 19.39
N GLY A 124 -4.41 -14.38 18.68
CA GLY A 124 -3.13 -14.90 18.27
C GLY A 124 -3.19 -16.04 17.25
N ARG A 125 -4.31 -16.22 16.55
CA ARG A 125 -4.52 -17.34 15.62
C ARG A 125 -3.55 -17.27 14.45
N HIS A 126 -2.79 -18.33 14.23
CA HIS A 126 -1.93 -18.46 13.06
C HIS A 126 -2.75 -18.81 11.79
N ASP A 127 -2.13 -18.65 10.62
CA ASP A 127 -2.69 -19.03 9.30
C ASP A 127 -3.99 -18.30 8.90
N MET A 128 -4.21 -17.10 9.45
CA MET A 128 -5.35 -16.25 9.11
C MET A 128 -5.09 -15.34 7.90
N ARG A 129 -3.89 -15.40 7.32
CA ARG A 129 -3.53 -14.74 6.07
C ARG A 129 -2.85 -15.72 5.12
N PRO A 130 -2.94 -15.54 3.77
CA PRO A 130 -2.19 -16.35 2.83
C PRO A 130 -0.69 -16.08 2.93
N GLU A 131 0.11 -16.91 2.29
CA GLU A 131 1.46 -16.52 1.91
C GLU A 131 1.37 -15.43 0.86
N TYR A 132 2.22 -14.40 0.98
CA TYR A 132 2.23 -13.24 0.07
C TYR A 132 0.84 -12.60 -0.12
N PRO A 133 0.16 -12.17 0.95
CA PRO A 133 -1.20 -11.62 0.86
C PRO A 133 -1.31 -10.44 -0.09
N SER A 134 -0.26 -9.64 -0.26
CA SER A 134 -0.25 -8.56 -1.26
C SER A 134 -0.47 -9.09 -2.67
N ILE A 135 0.07 -10.27 -3.03
CA ILE A 135 -0.14 -10.91 -4.32
C ILE A 135 -1.54 -11.52 -4.38
N VAL A 136 -1.88 -12.36 -3.40
CA VAL A 136 -3.15 -13.12 -3.40
C VAL A 136 -4.35 -12.19 -3.39
N TYR A 137 -4.37 -11.18 -2.52
CA TYR A 137 -5.48 -10.24 -2.43
C TYR A 137 -5.62 -9.40 -3.71
N THR A 138 -4.51 -8.94 -4.27
CA THR A 138 -4.53 -8.18 -5.53
C THR A 138 -5.07 -9.01 -6.68
N GLN A 139 -4.61 -10.24 -6.86
CA GLN A 139 -5.10 -11.13 -7.90
C GLN A 139 -6.60 -11.41 -7.78
N ILE A 140 -7.11 -11.60 -6.57
CA ILE A 140 -8.55 -11.75 -6.30
C ILE A 140 -9.31 -10.48 -6.70
N LEU A 141 -8.83 -9.31 -6.28
CA LEU A 141 -9.46 -8.03 -6.59
C LEU A 141 -9.45 -7.73 -8.09
N LYS A 142 -8.33 -7.97 -8.78
CA LYS A 142 -8.22 -7.80 -10.25
C LYS A 142 -9.13 -8.76 -11.01
N LYS A 143 -9.38 -9.97 -10.48
CA LYS A 143 -10.35 -10.91 -11.04
C LYS A 143 -11.80 -10.47 -10.84
N LEU A 144 -12.14 -9.94 -9.66
CA LEU A 144 -13.50 -9.51 -9.33
C LEU A 144 -13.84 -8.14 -9.92
N TYR A 145 -12.87 -7.23 -9.98
CA TYR A 145 -13.01 -5.84 -10.38
C TYR A 145 -11.85 -5.43 -11.32
N PRO A 146 -11.80 -5.97 -12.56
CA PRO A 146 -10.64 -5.81 -13.44
C PRO A 146 -10.34 -4.37 -13.85
N ASP A 147 -11.34 -3.52 -13.80
CA ASP A 147 -11.29 -2.11 -14.18
C ASP A 147 -11.04 -1.14 -13.01
N VAL A 148 -10.94 -1.65 -11.77
CA VAL A 148 -10.61 -0.83 -10.60
C VAL A 148 -9.12 -0.90 -10.34
N PRO A 149 -8.43 0.24 -10.19
CA PRO A 149 -7.02 0.25 -9.83
C PRO A 149 -6.77 -0.42 -8.47
N VAL A 150 -5.67 -1.16 -8.37
CA VAL A 150 -5.16 -1.74 -7.12
C VAL A 150 -3.80 -1.15 -6.81
N ILE A 151 -3.69 -0.51 -5.66
CA ILE A 151 -2.49 0.15 -5.17
C ILE A 151 -1.88 -0.68 -4.05
N LEU A 152 -0.65 -1.14 -4.24
CA LEU A 152 0.09 -1.86 -3.20
C LEU A 152 0.78 -0.90 -2.24
N GLY A 153 0.88 -1.29 -0.98
CA GLY A 153 1.65 -0.59 0.04
C GLY A 153 2.17 -1.53 1.13
N GLY A 154 2.90 -0.96 2.09
CA GLY A 154 3.46 -1.66 3.23
C GLY A 154 4.78 -2.35 2.95
N ILE A 155 5.34 -3.00 3.98
CA ILE A 155 6.71 -3.53 3.97
C ILE A 155 6.90 -4.65 2.94
N GLU A 156 5.96 -5.57 2.82
CA GLU A 156 6.05 -6.70 1.89
C GLU A 156 6.17 -6.21 0.44
N ALA A 157 5.33 -5.28 0.04
CA ALA A 157 5.36 -4.70 -1.30
C ALA A 157 6.66 -3.88 -1.51
N SER A 158 7.08 -3.10 -0.52
CA SER A 158 8.29 -2.28 -0.58
C SER A 158 9.55 -3.11 -0.81
N LEU A 159 9.69 -4.22 -0.09
CA LEU A 159 10.85 -5.12 -0.21
C LEU A 159 10.88 -5.88 -1.54
N ARG A 160 9.72 -6.10 -2.15
CA ARG A 160 9.57 -6.90 -3.39
C ARG A 160 9.28 -6.05 -4.63
N ARG A 161 9.56 -4.73 -4.59
CA ARG A 161 9.26 -3.80 -5.70
C ARG A 161 10.06 -4.04 -6.98
N VAL A 162 11.22 -4.69 -6.86
CA VAL A 162 12.08 -5.13 -7.97
C VAL A 162 12.37 -6.62 -7.86
N THR A 163 13.12 -7.19 -8.79
CA THR A 163 13.63 -8.56 -8.69
C THR A 163 14.38 -8.75 -7.37
N HIS A 164 14.02 -9.80 -6.65
CA HIS A 164 14.54 -10.07 -5.31
C HIS A 164 14.77 -11.57 -5.10
N TYR A 165 15.66 -11.91 -4.15
CA TYR A 165 15.82 -13.28 -3.69
C TYR A 165 14.79 -13.57 -2.60
N ASP A 166 13.99 -14.60 -2.83
CA ASP A 166 13.04 -15.10 -1.83
C ASP A 166 13.70 -16.23 -1.03
N TYR A 167 13.98 -15.94 0.23
CA TYR A 167 14.60 -16.90 1.15
C TYR A 167 13.74 -18.14 1.38
N TRP A 168 12.43 -17.99 1.42
CA TRP A 168 11.50 -19.07 1.76
C TRP A 168 11.40 -20.10 0.63
N GLN A 169 11.35 -19.62 -0.61
CA GLN A 169 11.28 -20.43 -1.82
C GLN A 169 12.65 -20.78 -2.39
N ASP A 170 13.74 -20.19 -1.85
CA ASP A 170 15.13 -20.35 -2.31
C ASP A 170 15.30 -20.07 -3.80
N CYS A 171 14.69 -18.98 -4.29
CA CYS A 171 14.76 -18.59 -5.68
C CYS A 171 14.69 -17.06 -5.86
N VAL A 172 15.09 -16.63 -7.05
CA VAL A 172 14.95 -15.23 -7.46
C VAL A 172 13.56 -15.02 -8.04
N GLN A 173 12.78 -14.12 -7.42
CA GLN A 173 11.42 -13.78 -7.82
C GLN A 173 11.41 -12.45 -8.62
N LYS A 174 10.38 -12.27 -9.42
CA LYS A 174 10.10 -11.02 -10.13
C LYS A 174 9.68 -9.93 -9.17
N SER A 175 9.55 -8.70 -9.70
CA SER A 175 8.85 -7.64 -8.98
C SER A 175 7.43 -8.08 -8.60
N ILE A 176 6.99 -7.75 -7.39
CA ILE A 176 5.64 -8.02 -6.90
C ILE A 176 4.55 -7.38 -7.79
N LEU A 177 4.86 -6.28 -8.46
CA LEU A 177 3.95 -5.66 -9.44
C LEU A 177 3.65 -6.59 -10.63
N ILE A 178 4.66 -7.35 -11.07
CA ILE A 178 4.47 -8.33 -12.16
C ILE A 178 3.60 -9.50 -11.70
N ASP A 179 3.89 -10.03 -10.52
CA ASP A 179 3.23 -11.23 -10.02
C ASP A 179 1.82 -10.95 -9.50
N SER A 180 1.57 -9.80 -8.90
CA SER A 180 0.26 -9.40 -8.42
C SER A 180 -0.66 -8.85 -9.49
N GLY A 181 -0.11 -8.15 -10.50
CA GLY A 181 -0.87 -7.38 -11.49
C GLY A 181 -1.42 -6.07 -10.93
N ALA A 182 -0.85 -5.53 -9.86
CA ALA A 182 -1.23 -4.23 -9.34
C ALA A 182 -0.85 -3.09 -10.30
N ASP A 183 -1.59 -1.98 -10.21
CA ASP A 183 -1.42 -0.83 -11.11
C ASP A 183 -0.34 0.14 -10.63
N LEU A 184 -0.15 0.24 -9.30
CA LEU A 184 0.86 1.09 -8.68
C LEU A 184 1.30 0.46 -7.35
N LEU A 185 2.53 0.76 -6.95
CA LEU A 185 3.06 0.42 -5.64
C LEU A 185 3.60 1.69 -4.98
N ILE A 186 3.22 1.92 -3.73
CA ILE A 186 3.77 2.95 -2.85
C ILE A 186 4.71 2.26 -1.88
N TYR A 187 5.99 2.64 -1.85
CA TYR A 187 6.98 2.02 -0.97
C TYR A 187 7.38 2.93 0.19
N GLY A 188 7.90 2.34 1.26
CA GLY A 188 8.29 3.06 2.47
C GLY A 188 7.11 3.69 3.21
N MET A 189 7.30 4.87 3.79
CA MET A 189 6.26 5.63 4.48
C MET A 189 5.30 6.25 3.47
N GLY A 190 4.04 5.80 3.47
CA GLY A 190 3.08 6.06 2.42
C GLY A 190 2.34 7.41 2.49
N GLU A 191 2.57 8.23 3.51
CA GLU A 191 1.76 9.41 3.83
C GLU A 191 1.76 10.45 2.72
N LYS A 192 2.93 10.85 2.23
CA LYS A 192 3.07 11.83 1.14
C LYS A 192 2.55 11.28 -0.19
N PRO A 193 3.02 10.12 -0.68
CA PRO A 193 2.59 9.63 -1.98
C PRO A 193 1.10 9.27 -2.04
N ILE A 194 0.50 8.73 -0.96
CA ILE A 194 -0.94 8.43 -0.97
C ILE A 194 -1.78 9.71 -1.00
N THR A 195 -1.36 10.74 -0.27
CA THR A 195 -2.01 12.06 -0.27
C THR A 195 -2.00 12.67 -1.66
N GLU A 196 -0.85 12.67 -2.33
CA GLU A 196 -0.71 13.20 -3.69
C GLU A 196 -1.50 12.37 -4.71
N LEU A 197 -1.47 11.05 -4.61
CA LEU A 197 -2.27 10.16 -5.45
C LEU A 197 -3.76 10.50 -5.36
N CYS A 198 -4.28 10.61 -4.14
CA CYS A 198 -5.69 10.91 -3.92
C CYS A 198 -6.07 12.29 -4.41
N ARG A 199 -5.24 13.30 -4.18
CA ARG A 199 -5.45 14.65 -4.70
C ARG A 199 -5.59 14.65 -6.22
N ARG A 200 -4.71 13.93 -6.94
CA ARG A 200 -4.76 13.84 -8.41
C ARG A 200 -5.95 13.03 -8.89
N MET A 201 -6.22 11.89 -8.29
CA MET A 201 -7.38 11.06 -8.68
C MET A 201 -8.70 11.79 -8.44
N LYS A 202 -8.84 12.54 -7.35
CA LYS A 202 -10.01 13.43 -7.12
C LYS A 202 -10.14 14.49 -8.22
N ALA A 203 -9.04 15.12 -8.62
CA ALA A 203 -9.06 16.09 -9.71
C ALA A 203 -9.48 15.46 -11.05
N LEU A 204 -8.99 14.27 -11.37
CA LEU A 204 -9.39 13.53 -12.56
C LEU A 204 -10.88 13.18 -12.55
N THR A 205 -11.43 12.74 -11.42
CA THR A 205 -12.86 12.45 -11.29
C THR A 205 -13.73 13.69 -11.41
N ALA A 206 -13.30 14.80 -10.81
CA ALA A 206 -14.01 16.08 -10.93
C ALA A 206 -14.01 16.60 -12.38
N ALA A 207 -12.88 16.49 -13.08
CA ALA A 207 -12.77 16.85 -14.49
C ALA A 207 -13.66 15.99 -15.40
N ALA A 208 -13.91 14.73 -15.00
CA ALA A 208 -14.83 13.83 -15.67
C ALA A 208 -16.32 14.08 -15.33
N GLY A 209 -16.63 15.14 -14.57
CA GLY A 209 -17.98 15.51 -14.15
C GLY A 209 -18.62 14.57 -13.11
N GLN A 210 -17.81 13.80 -12.39
CA GLN A 210 -18.30 12.82 -11.43
C GLN A 210 -18.21 13.36 -9.99
N THR A 211 -19.37 13.48 -9.33
CA THR A 211 -19.51 13.85 -7.92
C THR A 211 -19.99 12.66 -7.08
N HIS A 212 -19.99 12.78 -5.75
CA HIS A 212 -20.60 11.79 -4.86
C HIS A 212 -22.07 11.54 -5.27
N GLY A 213 -22.48 10.27 -5.33
CA GLY A 213 -23.82 9.87 -5.75
C GLY A 213 -24.01 9.71 -7.26
N SER A 214 -23.02 10.01 -8.10
CA SER A 214 -23.06 9.67 -9.53
C SER A 214 -22.63 8.21 -9.75
N ALA A 215 -22.96 7.66 -10.93
CA ALA A 215 -22.58 6.30 -11.30
C ALA A 215 -21.09 5.99 -11.03
N PRO A 216 -20.72 4.71 -10.81
CA PRO A 216 -19.33 4.32 -10.60
C PRO A 216 -18.42 4.97 -11.65
N ILE A 217 -17.25 5.44 -11.22
CA ILE A 217 -16.28 6.05 -12.13
C ILE A 217 -16.08 5.15 -13.34
N ALA A 218 -16.16 5.72 -14.53
CA ALA A 218 -15.97 5.00 -15.78
C ALA A 218 -14.68 4.17 -15.69
N ALA A 219 -14.74 2.92 -16.12
CA ALA A 219 -13.61 2.02 -16.18
C ALA A 219 -12.40 2.73 -16.78
N GLY A 220 -11.25 2.66 -16.07
CA GLY A 220 -9.98 3.08 -16.64
C GLY A 220 -9.54 4.53 -16.36
N LEU A 221 -9.83 5.11 -15.18
CA LEU A 221 -9.09 6.32 -14.80
C LEU A 221 -7.59 6.01 -14.76
N PRO A 222 -6.76 6.78 -15.47
CA PRO A 222 -5.33 6.55 -15.47
C PRO A 222 -4.76 6.78 -14.07
N VAL A 223 -3.98 5.83 -13.60
CA VAL A 223 -3.22 5.99 -12.36
C VAL A 223 -2.01 6.89 -12.65
N PRO A 224 -1.80 7.98 -11.92
CA PRO A 224 -0.62 8.83 -12.12
C PRO A 224 0.69 8.09 -11.85
N HIS A 225 1.62 8.12 -12.80
CA HIS A 225 2.92 7.45 -12.71
C HIS A 225 4.08 8.38 -12.35
N ASP A 226 3.83 9.68 -12.27
CA ASP A 226 4.82 10.74 -12.02
C ASP A 226 4.85 11.18 -10.54
N ILE A 227 4.38 10.31 -9.65
CA ILE A 227 4.42 10.53 -8.19
C ILE A 227 5.70 9.94 -7.63
N LEU A 228 6.40 10.70 -6.79
CA LEU A 228 7.57 10.20 -6.05
C LEU A 228 7.19 9.03 -5.14
N GLN A 229 8.20 8.20 -4.81
CA GLN A 229 8.04 7.09 -3.86
C GLN A 229 7.02 6.06 -4.34
N THR A 230 6.86 5.94 -5.66
CA THR A 230 6.01 4.93 -6.29
C THR A 230 6.80 4.02 -7.22
N ALA A 231 6.24 2.86 -7.50
CA ALA A 231 6.72 1.99 -8.55
C ALA A 231 5.54 1.54 -9.43
N TYR A 232 5.80 1.36 -10.73
CA TYR A 232 4.82 0.98 -11.72
C TYR A 232 5.46 0.22 -12.88
N ILE A 233 4.64 -0.27 -13.79
CA ILE A 233 5.09 -1.06 -14.94
C ILE A 233 4.77 -0.31 -16.23
N ILE A 234 5.72 -0.31 -17.16
CA ILE A 234 5.51 0.08 -18.55
C ILE A 234 5.85 -1.10 -19.46
N ARG A 235 5.45 -1.02 -20.73
CA ARG A 235 5.97 -1.93 -21.76
C ARG A 235 7.43 -1.60 -22.00
N LYS A 236 8.26 -2.61 -22.21
CA LYS A 236 9.67 -2.42 -22.52
C LYS A 236 9.85 -1.58 -23.77
N GLY A 237 10.62 -0.50 -23.63
CA GLY A 237 10.87 0.47 -24.72
C GLY A 237 9.90 1.65 -24.76
N ASP A 238 8.80 1.63 -24.00
CA ASP A 238 7.96 2.80 -23.85
C ASP A 238 8.68 3.92 -23.09
N PRO A 239 8.38 5.19 -23.39
CA PRO A 239 8.97 6.30 -22.66
C PRO A 239 8.53 6.28 -21.18
N VAL A 240 9.49 6.52 -20.29
CA VAL A 240 9.21 6.66 -18.86
C VAL A 240 8.54 8.01 -18.60
N CYS A 241 7.48 7.99 -17.78
CA CYS A 241 6.77 9.22 -17.43
C CYS A 241 7.73 10.21 -16.74
N PRO A 242 7.87 11.45 -17.25
CA PRO A 242 8.69 12.47 -16.59
C PRO A 242 8.09 12.81 -15.23
N LEU A 243 8.94 12.95 -14.22
CA LEU A 243 8.49 13.42 -12.92
C LEU A 243 8.09 14.89 -13.01
N GLN A 244 6.88 15.23 -12.55
CA GLN A 244 6.48 16.63 -12.48
C GLN A 244 7.37 17.38 -11.49
N ASN A 245 7.80 18.58 -11.86
CA ASN A 245 8.72 19.41 -11.10
C ASN A 245 8.36 19.44 -9.62
N ILE A 246 9.20 18.77 -8.85
CA ILE A 246 9.24 19.00 -7.42
C ILE A 246 9.87 20.38 -7.29
N SER A 247 9.10 21.34 -6.80
CA SER A 247 9.61 22.64 -6.38
C SER A 247 10.57 22.43 -5.20
N THR A 248 11.75 21.87 -5.48
CA THR A 248 12.88 22.01 -4.60
C THR A 248 13.39 23.44 -4.84
N SER A 249 13.40 24.24 -3.79
CA SER A 249 13.91 25.60 -3.73
C SER A 249 15.42 25.73 -4.00
N SER A 250 16.00 24.82 -4.74
CA SER A 250 17.39 24.84 -5.18
C SER A 250 17.48 24.89 -6.70
N GLU A 251 18.05 25.98 -7.19
CA GLU A 251 18.30 26.30 -8.60
C GLU A 251 19.19 25.30 -9.38
N HIS A 252 19.41 24.08 -8.85
CA HIS A 252 20.35 23.10 -9.38
C HIS A 252 19.80 21.68 -9.56
N SER A 253 18.48 21.48 -9.74
CA SER A 253 17.97 20.14 -10.05
C SER A 253 18.21 19.76 -11.52
N LYS A 254 19.47 19.43 -11.87
CA LYS A 254 19.72 18.64 -13.07
C LYS A 254 19.05 17.29 -12.86
N GLU A 255 18.20 16.85 -13.82
CA GLU A 255 17.69 15.50 -13.83
C GLU A 255 18.85 14.53 -13.69
N LYS A 256 18.82 13.73 -12.60
CA LYS A 256 19.82 12.69 -12.39
C LYS A 256 19.58 11.57 -13.39
N PRO A 257 20.64 10.94 -13.92
CA PRO A 257 20.47 9.80 -14.81
C PRO A 257 19.77 8.64 -14.09
N ASP A 258 18.89 7.96 -14.82
CA ASP A 258 18.25 6.76 -14.34
C ASP A 258 19.27 5.64 -14.10
N ILE A 259 19.07 4.84 -13.06
CA ILE A 259 19.86 3.64 -12.79
C ILE A 259 19.18 2.44 -13.43
N ILE A 260 19.86 1.82 -14.37
CA ILE A 260 19.37 0.63 -15.05
C ILE A 260 19.97 -0.60 -14.35
N LEU A 261 19.12 -1.38 -13.71
CA LEU A 261 19.51 -2.65 -13.10
C LEU A 261 19.64 -3.75 -14.16
N HIS A 262 20.42 -4.77 -13.84
CA HIS A 262 20.39 -6.01 -14.61
C HIS A 262 18.97 -6.57 -14.62
N SER A 263 18.54 -7.07 -15.77
CA SER A 263 17.21 -7.64 -15.95
C SER A 263 16.96 -8.85 -15.04
N HIS A 264 15.70 -9.18 -14.84
CA HIS A 264 15.32 -10.39 -14.10
C HIS A 264 15.97 -11.64 -14.69
N GLU A 265 15.96 -11.78 -16.00
CA GLU A 265 16.51 -12.92 -16.74
C GLU A 265 18.04 -13.04 -16.60
N GLU A 266 18.73 -11.91 -16.50
CA GLU A 266 20.16 -11.90 -16.21
C GLU A 266 20.45 -12.31 -14.78
N CYS A 267 19.65 -11.84 -13.81
CA CYS A 267 19.78 -12.24 -12.40
C CYS A 267 19.53 -13.73 -12.18
N LEU A 268 18.59 -14.32 -12.95
CA LEU A 268 18.36 -15.78 -12.92
C LEU A 268 19.56 -16.59 -13.40
N LYS A 269 20.32 -16.06 -14.36
CA LYS A 269 21.49 -16.73 -14.96
C LYS A 269 22.77 -16.54 -14.15
N ASP A 270 22.91 -15.37 -13.50
CA ASP A 270 24.13 -14.99 -12.80
C ASP A 270 23.83 -14.31 -11.46
N LYS A 271 24.11 -15.02 -10.37
CA LYS A 271 23.95 -14.51 -9.00
C LYS A 271 24.75 -13.25 -8.70
N LYS A 272 25.88 -12.99 -9.41
CA LYS A 272 26.68 -11.79 -9.25
C LYS A 272 25.89 -10.56 -9.71
N LYS A 273 25.13 -10.67 -10.79
CA LYS A 273 24.26 -9.60 -11.30
C LYS A 273 23.15 -9.25 -10.29
N GLN A 274 22.58 -10.25 -9.62
CA GLN A 274 21.63 -10.00 -8.53
C GLN A 274 22.30 -9.28 -7.34
N ALA A 275 23.54 -9.65 -7.00
CA ALA A 275 24.29 -8.97 -5.93
C ALA A 275 24.66 -7.53 -6.31
N GLU A 276 25.01 -7.28 -7.56
CA GLU A 276 25.27 -5.91 -8.08
C GLU A 276 23.99 -5.06 -8.04
N ASN A 277 22.86 -5.59 -8.46
CA ASN A 277 21.56 -4.91 -8.35
C ASN A 277 21.25 -4.55 -6.89
N PHE A 278 21.47 -5.48 -5.96
CA PHE A 278 21.28 -5.22 -4.54
C PHE A 278 22.16 -4.06 -4.04
N ARG A 279 23.44 -4.03 -4.45
CA ARG A 279 24.35 -2.92 -4.12
C ARG A 279 23.81 -1.58 -4.63
N PHE A 280 23.36 -1.50 -5.90
CA PHE A 280 22.80 -0.26 -6.46
C PHE A 280 21.54 0.19 -5.70
N ILE A 281 20.64 -0.73 -5.35
CA ILE A 281 19.44 -0.44 -4.57
C ILE A 281 19.80 0.10 -3.19
N GLU A 282 20.77 -0.51 -2.51
CA GLU A 282 21.27 -0.06 -1.21
C GLU A 282 21.95 1.32 -1.28
N GLU A 283 22.79 1.54 -2.29
CA GLU A 283 23.44 2.84 -2.51
C GLU A 283 22.39 3.94 -2.73
N GLU A 284 21.33 3.68 -3.51
CA GLU A 284 20.28 4.66 -3.76
C GLU A 284 19.39 4.86 -2.53
N SER A 285 19.09 3.81 -1.76
CA SER A 285 18.24 3.92 -0.56
C SER A 285 18.86 4.76 0.56
N ASN A 286 20.18 4.94 0.52
CA ASN A 286 20.94 5.76 1.49
C ASN A 286 21.17 7.21 1.03
N LYS A 287 20.66 7.61 -0.14
CA LYS A 287 20.78 8.99 -0.64
C LYS A 287 19.56 9.83 -0.29
N TYR A 288 19.79 11.06 0.13
CA TYR A 288 18.72 12.06 0.28
C TYR A 288 18.03 12.38 -1.05
N GLU A 289 18.81 12.36 -2.12
CA GLU A 289 18.36 12.57 -3.48
C GLU A 289 18.74 11.34 -4.32
N ALA A 290 17.89 10.35 -4.30
CA ALA A 290 18.05 9.12 -5.06
C ALA A 290 17.71 9.32 -6.54
N SER A 291 18.26 8.49 -7.41
CA SER A 291 17.89 8.37 -8.81
C SER A 291 16.67 7.46 -8.97
N ARG A 292 15.99 7.59 -10.09
CA ARG A 292 14.98 6.63 -10.52
C ARG A 292 15.68 5.32 -10.93
N ILE A 293 15.05 4.21 -10.60
CA ILE A 293 15.56 2.87 -10.90
C ILE A 293 14.66 2.20 -11.93
N LEU A 294 15.27 1.55 -12.92
CA LEU A 294 14.63 0.82 -14.00
C LEU A 294 15.10 -0.63 -14.00
N GLN A 295 14.17 -1.58 -14.14
CA GLN A 295 14.52 -2.99 -14.29
C GLN A 295 13.61 -3.69 -15.30
N ASP A 296 14.24 -4.31 -16.30
CA ASP A 296 13.53 -5.13 -17.28
C ASP A 296 13.14 -6.49 -16.72
N VAL A 297 11.91 -6.91 -17.03
CA VAL A 297 11.35 -8.24 -16.73
C VAL A 297 10.54 -8.71 -17.93
N GLY A 298 11.09 -9.57 -18.74
CA GLY A 298 10.48 -10.00 -20.01
C GLY A 298 10.27 -8.83 -20.98
N ASN A 299 9.01 -8.60 -21.36
CA ASN A 299 8.59 -7.51 -22.24
C ASN A 299 8.09 -6.27 -21.48
N LYS A 300 8.37 -6.18 -20.20
CA LYS A 300 7.97 -5.08 -19.31
C LYS A 300 9.20 -4.46 -18.66
N THR A 301 9.07 -3.20 -18.26
CA THR A 301 10.05 -2.50 -17.42
C THR A 301 9.36 -2.05 -16.14
N VAL A 302 9.93 -2.42 -15.01
CA VAL A 302 9.56 -1.90 -13.69
C VAL A 302 10.28 -0.58 -13.49
N VAL A 303 9.53 0.48 -13.21
CA VAL A 303 10.04 1.82 -12.92
C VAL A 303 9.83 2.09 -11.44
N VAL A 304 10.89 2.47 -10.73
CA VAL A 304 10.83 2.89 -9.32
C VAL A 304 11.22 4.35 -9.26
N ASN A 305 10.28 5.22 -9.00
CA ASN A 305 10.51 6.65 -8.82
C ASN A 305 11.30 6.90 -7.53
N PRO A 306 12.14 7.95 -7.45
CA PRO A 306 12.89 8.27 -6.24
C PRO A 306 11.95 8.58 -5.05
N PRO A 307 12.43 8.44 -3.81
CA PRO A 307 11.63 8.74 -2.63
C PRO A 307 11.34 10.23 -2.49
N TYR A 308 10.31 10.58 -1.71
CA TYR A 308 10.14 11.93 -1.19
C TYR A 308 11.30 12.27 -0.24
N PRO A 309 11.64 13.56 -0.13
CA PRO A 309 12.47 14.02 0.98
C PRO A 309 11.86 13.59 2.33
N PRO A 310 12.68 13.39 3.37
CA PRO A 310 12.18 13.07 4.70
C PRO A 310 11.07 14.03 5.13
N MET A 311 10.10 13.52 5.87
CA MET A 311 9.04 14.36 6.44
C MET A 311 9.64 15.28 7.50
N THR A 312 9.16 16.51 7.52
CA THR A 312 9.42 17.44 8.63
C THR A 312 8.67 16.98 9.90
N GLN A 313 9.09 17.46 11.06
CA GLN A 313 8.40 17.17 12.30
C GLN A 313 6.91 17.53 12.22
N GLY A 314 6.56 18.69 11.66
CA GLY A 314 5.17 19.12 11.54
C GLY A 314 4.33 18.23 10.59
N GLU A 315 4.92 17.72 9.50
CA GLU A 315 4.24 16.77 8.61
C GLU A 315 4.01 15.43 9.30
N LEU A 316 4.96 14.99 10.14
CA LEU A 316 4.83 13.76 10.93
C LEU A 316 3.76 13.94 12.02
N ASP A 317 3.81 15.03 12.78
CA ASP A 317 2.84 15.35 13.84
C ASP A 317 1.42 15.39 13.28
N MET A 318 1.20 16.01 12.11
CA MET A 318 -0.13 16.01 11.45
C MET A 318 -0.69 14.59 11.23
N SER A 319 0.15 13.61 10.95
CA SER A 319 -0.28 12.21 10.76
C SER A 319 -0.63 11.52 12.08
N PHE A 320 0.06 11.90 13.17
CA PHE A 320 -0.16 11.34 14.50
C PHE A 320 -1.31 12.03 15.28
N ASP A 321 -1.63 13.27 14.93
CA ASP A 321 -2.72 14.05 15.54
C ASP A 321 -4.09 13.74 14.93
N LEU A 322 -4.17 12.85 13.95
CA LEU A 322 -5.43 12.37 13.40
C LEU A 322 -6.25 11.61 14.44
N PRO A 323 -7.58 11.69 14.39
CA PRO A 323 -8.48 11.05 15.37
C PRO A 323 -8.38 9.53 15.36
#